data_1618d5ccc286a474ca8e1fa93ecbc4c7
#
_entry.id   1618d5ccc286a474ca8e1fa93ecbc4c7
#
_cell.length_a   1.000
_cell.length_b   1.000
_cell.length_c   1.000
_cell.angle_alpha   90.00
_cell.angle_beta   90.00
_cell.angle_gamma   90.00
#
_symmetry.space_group_name_H-M   'P 1'
#
loop_
_entity.id
_entity.type
_entity.pdbx_description
1 polymer ?
#
loop_
_entity_poly.entity_id
_entity_poly.type
_entity_poly.pdbx_seq_one_letter_code
_entity_poly.pdbx_strand_id
1 'polypeptide(L)'
;MITKEKIAKCAEAIVNGMNLKKGEAVLIRGGTHTQELLEEIGILCYKRGASPIISATTDAYSARVYDEIPTETLEITPKHHLGMVKEIDASIVVEPFQDPEIQTRFPREKMTARQKATVPIRKELYGEETGRGKKWTYAGWPTLEAAKFYRIDYNALERLIIEGMMVPASTLKENCSRLAKRLRGKDMLHMTDGKGTD
;
A
#
# COMPACT_ATOMS: atom_id res chain seq x y z
N MET A 1 17.18 -14.46 2.14
CA MET A 1 16.91 -13.23 2.94
C MET A 1 17.28 -12.02 2.10
N ILE A 2 16.42 -11.03 2.07
CA ILE A 2 16.67 -9.77 1.36
C ILE A 2 17.79 -9.02 2.10
N THR A 3 18.79 -8.58 1.37
CA THR A 3 19.95 -7.91 1.95
C THR A 3 19.63 -6.46 2.33
N LYS A 4 20.36 -5.91 3.31
CA LYS A 4 20.22 -4.49 3.71
C LYS A 4 20.40 -3.53 2.52
N GLU A 5 21.28 -3.85 1.60
CA GLU A 5 21.49 -3.07 0.38
C GLU A 5 20.21 -3.06 -0.51
N LYS A 6 19.57 -4.21 -0.68
CA LYS A 6 18.28 -4.29 -1.42
C LYS A 6 17.19 -3.49 -0.72
N ILE A 7 17.10 -3.59 0.62
CA ILE A 7 16.13 -2.82 1.42
C ILE A 7 16.35 -1.31 1.21
N ALA A 8 17.57 -0.83 1.31
CA ALA A 8 17.90 0.58 1.09
C ALA A 8 17.51 1.05 -0.32
N LYS A 9 17.82 0.26 -1.36
CA LYS A 9 17.43 0.59 -2.75
C LYS A 9 15.91 0.62 -2.93
N CYS A 10 15.17 -0.31 -2.33
CA CYS A 10 13.70 -0.30 -2.36
C CYS A 10 13.14 0.94 -1.66
N ALA A 11 13.65 1.28 -0.48
CA ALA A 11 13.24 2.48 0.24
C ALA A 11 13.52 3.76 -0.58
N GLU A 12 14.68 3.87 -1.23
CA GLU A 12 14.99 4.97 -2.13
C GLU A 12 14.02 5.06 -3.30
N ALA A 13 13.71 3.95 -3.96
CA ALA A 13 12.77 3.91 -5.08
C ALA A 13 11.37 4.39 -4.65
N ILE A 14 10.86 3.90 -3.51
CA ILE A 14 9.57 4.30 -2.95
C ILE A 14 9.54 5.80 -2.65
N VAL A 15 10.53 6.30 -1.89
CA VAL A 15 10.55 7.71 -1.47
C VAL A 15 10.80 8.66 -2.64
N ASN A 16 11.60 8.24 -3.65
CA ASN A 16 11.79 9.00 -4.88
C ASN A 16 10.48 9.15 -5.67
N GLY A 17 9.70 8.07 -5.77
CA GLY A 17 8.40 8.08 -6.43
C GLY A 17 7.39 9.03 -5.78
N MET A 18 7.49 9.25 -4.46
CA MET A 18 6.57 10.11 -3.71
C MET A 18 6.80 11.61 -3.92
N ASN A 19 7.96 12.02 -4.43
CA ASN A 19 8.30 13.43 -4.64
C ASN A 19 7.97 14.30 -3.41
N LEU A 20 8.45 13.87 -2.24
CA LEU A 20 8.20 14.53 -0.96
C LEU A 20 8.85 15.90 -0.90
N LYS A 21 8.17 16.84 -0.26
CA LYS A 21 8.65 18.20 -0.02
C LYS A 21 8.99 18.40 1.46
N LYS A 22 9.83 19.39 1.73
CA LYS A 22 10.14 19.81 3.10
C LYS A 22 8.86 20.22 3.83
N GLY A 23 8.70 19.72 5.06
CA GLY A 23 7.56 20.01 5.93
C GLY A 23 6.35 19.08 5.71
N GLU A 24 6.35 18.21 4.70
CA GLU A 24 5.22 17.29 4.49
C GLU A 24 5.16 16.22 5.59
N ALA A 25 3.95 15.94 6.06
CA ALA A 25 3.64 14.89 7.01
C ALA A 25 3.38 13.57 6.25
N VAL A 26 4.05 12.49 6.64
CA VAL A 26 4.02 11.20 5.94
C VAL A 26 3.57 10.08 6.87
N LEU A 27 2.49 9.39 6.53
CA LEU A 27 2.07 8.18 7.22
C LEU A 27 2.63 6.96 6.50
N ILE A 28 3.52 6.22 7.18
CA ILE A 28 4.12 4.97 6.71
C ILE A 28 3.45 3.83 7.47
N ARG A 29 2.86 2.86 6.73
CA ARG A 29 2.19 1.71 7.33
C ARG A 29 2.66 0.41 6.70
N GLY A 30 2.65 -0.67 7.48
CA GLY A 30 2.97 -2.01 6.97
C GLY A 30 2.77 -3.11 8.00
N GLY A 31 3.10 -4.33 7.63
CA GLY A 31 3.24 -5.44 8.56
C GLY A 31 4.57 -5.38 9.30
N THR A 32 4.62 -5.91 10.53
CA THR A 32 5.87 -5.95 11.33
C THR A 32 6.99 -6.73 10.65
N HIS A 33 6.68 -7.65 9.73
CA HIS A 33 7.65 -8.36 8.91
C HIS A 33 8.40 -7.46 7.93
N THR A 34 7.90 -6.24 7.68
CA THR A 34 8.53 -5.23 6.81
C THR A 34 9.27 -4.13 7.59
N GLN A 35 9.44 -4.30 8.91
CA GLN A 35 9.93 -3.26 9.83
C GLN A 35 11.21 -2.56 9.34
N GLU A 36 12.21 -3.32 8.91
CA GLU A 36 13.48 -2.74 8.42
C GLU A 36 13.25 -1.80 7.21
N LEU A 37 12.35 -2.17 6.30
CA LEU A 37 12.01 -1.30 5.16
C LEU A 37 11.24 -0.05 5.60
N LEU A 38 10.29 -0.18 6.56
CA LEU A 38 9.56 0.97 7.08
C LEU A 38 10.50 1.99 7.75
N GLU A 39 11.50 1.51 8.49
CA GLU A 39 12.50 2.35 9.16
C GLU A 39 13.40 3.07 8.14
N GLU A 40 13.89 2.37 7.11
CA GLU A 40 14.67 3.00 6.05
C GLU A 40 13.88 4.05 5.28
N ILE A 41 12.60 3.78 4.96
CA ILE A 41 11.70 4.78 4.37
C ILE A 41 11.57 5.99 5.29
N GLY A 42 11.37 5.78 6.60
CA GLY A 42 11.27 6.86 7.59
C GLY A 42 12.51 7.73 7.64
N ILE A 43 13.70 7.12 7.69
CA ILE A 43 14.99 7.85 7.65
C ILE A 43 15.12 8.66 6.35
N LEU A 44 14.74 8.10 5.20
CA LEU A 44 14.80 8.83 3.93
C LEU A 44 13.79 9.98 3.87
N CYS A 45 12.60 9.85 4.48
CA CYS A 45 11.65 10.95 4.61
C CYS A 45 12.26 12.11 5.42
N TYR A 46 12.88 11.84 6.57
CA TYR A 46 13.58 12.85 7.36
C TYR A 46 14.72 13.51 6.59
N LYS A 47 15.53 12.75 5.86
CA LYS A 47 16.60 13.31 5.01
C LYS A 47 16.08 14.27 3.93
N ARG A 48 14.80 14.16 3.55
CA ARG A 48 14.12 15.09 2.62
C ARG A 48 13.39 16.24 3.32
N GLY A 49 13.49 16.29 4.65
CA GLY A 49 12.84 17.31 5.46
C GLY A 49 11.33 17.07 5.68
N ALA A 50 10.83 15.89 5.36
CA ALA A 50 9.47 15.46 5.69
C ALA A 50 9.40 14.87 7.10
N SER A 51 8.20 14.80 7.68
CA SER A 51 7.95 14.29 9.04
C SER A 51 7.17 12.96 8.98
N PRO A 52 7.82 11.80 9.10
CA PRO A 52 7.17 10.50 9.03
C PRO A 52 6.62 10.05 10.38
N ILE A 53 5.49 9.32 10.34
CA ILE A 53 5.00 8.45 11.41
C ILE A 53 4.97 7.02 10.86
N ILE A 54 5.50 6.05 11.61
CA ILE A 54 5.48 4.63 11.27
C ILE A 54 4.42 3.92 12.13
N SER A 55 3.56 3.14 11.48
CA SER A 55 2.56 2.30 12.13
C SER A 55 2.62 0.89 11.54
N ALA A 56 2.95 -0.10 12.34
CA ALA A 56 3.03 -1.49 11.94
C ALA A 56 2.04 -2.36 12.73
N THR A 57 1.51 -3.40 12.06
CA THR A 57 0.61 -4.38 12.67
C THR A 57 1.07 -5.80 12.37
N THR A 58 0.62 -6.77 13.18
CA THR A 58 0.87 -8.19 12.93
C THR A 58 -0.35 -8.87 12.34
N ASP A 59 -0.14 -9.98 11.64
CA ASP A 59 -1.21 -10.85 11.16
C ASP A 59 -2.05 -11.37 12.32
N ALA A 60 -1.39 -11.74 13.43
CA ALA A 60 -2.07 -12.23 14.63
C ALA A 60 -3.03 -11.19 15.23
N TYR A 61 -2.62 -9.91 15.28
CA TYR A 61 -3.51 -8.83 15.72
C TYR A 61 -4.70 -8.68 14.77
N SER A 62 -4.45 -8.70 13.46
CA SER A 62 -5.50 -8.57 12.45
C SER A 62 -6.50 -9.72 12.53
N ALA A 63 -6.01 -10.97 12.69
CA ALA A 63 -6.87 -12.14 12.87
C ALA A 63 -7.78 -11.97 14.10
N ARG A 64 -7.20 -11.64 15.24
CA ARG A 64 -7.96 -11.47 16.49
C ARG A 64 -9.01 -10.35 16.38
N VAL A 65 -8.73 -9.27 15.67
CA VAL A 65 -9.73 -8.21 15.42
C VAL A 65 -10.95 -8.77 14.69
N TYR A 66 -10.76 -9.62 13.68
CA TYR A 66 -11.88 -10.21 12.95
C TYR A 66 -12.54 -11.37 13.68
N ASP A 67 -11.81 -12.10 14.51
CA ASP A 67 -12.35 -13.24 15.27
C ASP A 67 -13.12 -12.79 16.52
N GLU A 68 -12.52 -11.90 17.32
CA GLU A 68 -12.98 -11.60 18.67
C GLU A 68 -13.90 -10.36 18.74
N ILE A 69 -13.76 -9.39 17.81
CA ILE A 69 -14.46 -8.11 17.92
C ILE A 69 -15.86 -8.20 17.27
N PRO A 70 -16.93 -7.71 17.95
CA PRO A 70 -18.28 -7.66 17.40
C PRO A 70 -18.36 -6.80 16.14
N THR A 71 -19.26 -7.18 15.19
CA THR A 71 -19.46 -6.47 13.92
C THR A 71 -19.79 -5.00 14.13
N GLU A 72 -20.62 -4.68 15.13
CA GLU A 72 -21.07 -3.32 15.46
C GLU A 72 -19.89 -2.40 15.83
N THR A 73 -18.86 -2.96 16.47
CA THR A 73 -17.64 -2.20 16.77
C THR A 73 -16.83 -1.91 15.52
N LEU A 74 -16.80 -2.85 14.57
CA LEU A 74 -16.08 -2.70 13.31
C LEU A 74 -16.78 -1.72 12.34
N GLU A 75 -18.08 -1.44 12.52
CA GLU A 75 -18.82 -0.43 11.76
C GLU A 75 -18.48 1.00 12.16
N ILE A 76 -17.85 1.20 13.32
CA ILE A 76 -17.51 2.53 13.79
C ILE A 76 -16.32 3.10 13.02
N THR A 77 -16.50 4.25 12.39
CA THR A 77 -15.39 4.97 11.74
C THR A 77 -14.32 5.34 12.77
N PRO A 78 -13.06 4.89 12.59
CA PRO A 78 -11.99 5.20 13.53
C PRO A 78 -11.58 6.67 13.41
N LYS A 79 -12.10 7.51 14.31
CA LYS A 79 -11.92 8.97 14.33
C LYS A 79 -10.45 9.40 14.32
N HIS A 80 -9.60 8.68 15.08
CA HIS A 80 -8.15 8.96 15.11
C HIS A 80 -7.50 8.75 13.75
N HIS A 81 -7.88 7.71 13.00
CA HIS A 81 -7.35 7.46 11.67
C HIS A 81 -7.87 8.51 10.67
N LEU A 82 -9.15 8.85 10.73
CA LEU A 82 -9.71 9.92 9.90
C LEU A 82 -9.03 11.26 10.17
N GLY A 83 -8.81 11.62 11.45
CA GLY A 83 -8.08 12.83 11.84
C GLY A 83 -6.65 12.81 11.29
N MET A 84 -5.95 11.70 11.45
CA MET A 84 -4.58 11.55 10.92
C MET A 84 -4.53 11.72 9.40
N VAL A 85 -5.46 11.10 8.65
CA VAL A 85 -5.48 11.21 7.17
C VAL A 85 -5.79 12.64 6.72
N LYS A 86 -6.54 13.42 7.48
CA LYS A 86 -6.75 14.85 7.18
C LYS A 86 -5.47 15.65 7.25
N GLU A 87 -4.61 15.36 8.22
CA GLU A 87 -3.40 16.14 8.52
C GLU A 87 -2.16 15.70 7.73
N ILE A 88 -2.14 14.50 7.15
CA ILE A 88 -0.99 14.05 6.35
C ILE A 88 -1.03 14.60 4.92
N ASP A 89 0.13 14.70 4.30
CA ASP A 89 0.32 15.04 2.88
C ASP A 89 0.54 13.79 2.02
N ALA A 90 1.07 12.73 2.64
CA ALA A 90 1.43 11.50 1.93
C ALA A 90 1.18 10.24 2.77
N SER A 91 0.83 9.15 2.10
CA SER A 91 0.67 7.82 2.69
C SER A 91 1.49 6.79 1.92
N ILE A 92 2.33 6.05 2.63
CA ILE A 92 3.10 4.93 2.10
C ILE A 92 2.61 3.67 2.80
N VAL A 93 2.18 2.68 2.03
CA VAL A 93 1.78 1.37 2.56
C VAL A 93 2.74 0.33 2.01
N VAL A 94 3.39 -0.40 2.89
CA VAL A 94 4.17 -1.60 2.54
C VAL A 94 3.36 -2.80 2.98
N GLU A 95 3.43 -3.88 2.23
CA GLU A 95 2.67 -5.12 2.44
C GLU A 95 2.20 -5.33 3.89
N PRO A 96 0.92 -5.20 4.19
CA PRO A 96 0.43 -5.23 5.57
C PRO A 96 0.37 -6.65 6.15
N PHE A 97 0.31 -7.69 5.30
CA PHE A 97 0.19 -9.08 5.73
C PHE A 97 1.41 -9.90 5.33
N GLN A 98 1.98 -10.61 6.31
CA GLN A 98 3.04 -11.58 6.04
C GLN A 98 2.46 -12.78 5.30
N ASP A 99 1.28 -13.25 5.73
CA ASP A 99 0.53 -14.34 5.11
C ASP A 99 -0.76 -13.81 4.47
N PRO A 100 -0.80 -13.67 3.13
CA PRO A 100 -2.02 -13.21 2.45
C PRO A 100 -3.20 -14.17 2.60
N GLU A 101 -2.98 -15.45 2.92
CA GLU A 101 -4.05 -16.42 3.14
C GLU A 101 -4.95 -16.04 4.33
N ILE A 102 -4.40 -15.33 5.33
CA ILE A 102 -5.16 -14.94 6.52
C ILE A 102 -6.43 -14.16 6.17
N GLN A 103 -6.39 -13.34 5.12
CA GLN A 103 -7.53 -12.55 4.68
C GLN A 103 -8.69 -13.41 4.17
N THR A 104 -8.40 -14.60 3.65
CA THR A 104 -9.44 -15.51 3.13
C THR A 104 -10.29 -16.10 4.26
N ARG A 105 -9.79 -16.06 5.49
CA ARG A 105 -10.46 -16.59 6.70
C ARG A 105 -11.33 -15.55 7.39
N PHE A 106 -11.20 -14.26 7.05
CA PHE A 106 -11.99 -13.21 7.68
C PHE A 106 -13.47 -13.31 7.31
N PRO A 107 -14.39 -13.22 8.29
CA PRO A 107 -15.82 -13.24 8.05
C PRO A 107 -16.23 -12.09 7.11
N ARG A 108 -16.91 -12.41 6.01
CA ARG A 108 -17.31 -11.42 4.97
C ARG A 108 -18.12 -10.26 5.54
N GLU A 109 -19.02 -10.55 6.49
CA GLU A 109 -19.83 -9.54 7.16
C GLU A 109 -18.95 -8.51 7.87
N LYS A 110 -17.99 -8.97 8.70
CA LYS A 110 -17.05 -8.12 9.43
C LYS A 110 -16.14 -7.33 8.50
N MET A 111 -15.68 -7.94 7.38
CA MET A 111 -14.91 -7.24 6.36
C MET A 111 -15.75 -6.11 5.72
N THR A 112 -17.00 -6.39 5.40
CA THR A 112 -17.93 -5.40 4.82
C THR A 112 -18.19 -4.25 5.80
N ALA A 113 -18.42 -4.56 7.08
CA ALA A 113 -18.58 -3.58 8.16
C ALA A 113 -17.36 -2.66 8.24
N ARG A 114 -16.16 -3.24 8.30
CA ARG A 114 -14.90 -2.49 8.35
C ARG A 114 -14.66 -1.64 7.09
N GLN A 115 -14.98 -2.16 5.92
CA GLN A 115 -14.87 -1.42 4.66
C GLN A 115 -15.80 -0.20 4.65
N LYS A 116 -17.05 -0.35 5.07
CA LYS A 116 -18.02 0.76 5.21
C LYS A 116 -17.52 1.81 6.20
N ALA A 117 -17.04 1.38 7.37
CA ALA A 117 -16.49 2.27 8.39
C ALA A 117 -15.29 3.11 7.90
N THR A 118 -14.53 2.61 6.93
CA THR A 118 -13.35 3.30 6.39
C THR A 118 -13.64 4.13 5.14
N VAL A 119 -14.87 4.17 4.63
CA VAL A 119 -15.24 5.00 3.47
C VAL A 119 -14.84 6.47 3.66
N PRO A 120 -15.13 7.15 4.79
CA PRO A 120 -14.73 8.55 4.97
C PRO A 120 -13.21 8.76 4.90
N ILE A 121 -12.44 7.78 5.39
CA ILE A 121 -10.96 7.81 5.35
C ILE A 121 -10.45 7.71 3.91
N ARG A 122 -11.05 6.81 3.10
CA ARG A 122 -10.68 6.66 1.69
C ARG A 122 -11.05 7.89 0.87
N LYS A 123 -12.23 8.46 1.10
CA LYS A 123 -12.65 9.70 0.44
C LYS A 123 -11.68 10.84 0.69
N GLU A 124 -11.22 11.01 1.92
CA GLU A 124 -10.20 11.99 2.28
C GLU A 124 -8.86 11.69 1.61
N LEU A 125 -8.40 10.44 1.67
CA LEU A 125 -7.11 10.02 1.11
C LEU A 125 -7.06 10.23 -0.42
N TYR A 126 -8.12 9.83 -1.12
CA TYR A 126 -8.16 9.90 -2.59
C TYR A 126 -8.72 11.24 -3.13
N GLY A 127 -9.22 12.09 -2.26
CA GLY A 127 -9.77 13.40 -2.64
C GLY A 127 -11.06 13.28 -3.47
N GLU A 128 -11.89 12.27 -3.20
CA GLU A 128 -13.12 12.04 -3.96
C GLU A 128 -14.07 13.25 -3.93
N GLU A 129 -14.10 14.01 -2.83
CA GLU A 129 -14.95 15.20 -2.67
C GLU A 129 -14.26 16.50 -3.11
N THR A 130 -12.92 16.56 -2.99
CA THR A 130 -12.15 17.80 -3.21
C THR A 130 -11.47 17.84 -4.58
N GLY A 131 -11.40 16.70 -5.28
CA GLY A 131 -10.62 16.54 -6.51
C GLY A 131 -9.09 16.58 -6.28
N ARG A 132 -8.64 16.62 -5.00
CA ARG A 132 -7.23 16.68 -4.62
C ARG A 132 -6.93 15.64 -3.54
N GLY A 133 -6.55 14.44 -3.96
CA GLY A 133 -6.12 13.38 -3.07
C GLY A 133 -4.71 13.63 -2.50
N LYS A 134 -4.43 12.94 -1.40
CA LYS A 134 -3.08 12.87 -0.83
C LYS A 134 -2.16 12.09 -1.77
N LYS A 135 -0.85 12.32 -1.69
CA LYS A 135 0.10 11.43 -2.36
C LYS A 135 0.02 10.05 -1.71
N TRP A 136 -0.03 9.00 -2.50
CA TRP A 136 -0.03 7.66 -1.93
C TRP A 136 0.69 6.65 -2.81
N THR A 137 1.26 5.64 -2.16
CA THR A 137 1.83 4.48 -2.82
C THR A 137 1.61 3.22 -2.00
N TYR A 138 1.58 2.10 -2.70
CA TYR A 138 1.61 0.77 -2.12
C TYR A 138 2.81 0.02 -2.67
N ALA A 139 3.57 -0.63 -1.80
CA ALA A 139 4.68 -1.48 -2.16
C ALA A 139 4.44 -2.90 -1.63
N GLY A 140 4.42 -3.88 -2.51
CA GLY A 140 4.42 -5.29 -2.10
C GLY A 140 5.74 -5.65 -1.42
N TRP A 141 5.73 -6.72 -0.61
CA TRP A 141 6.92 -7.28 -0.01
C TRP A 141 6.89 -8.81 -0.10
N PRO A 142 7.94 -9.46 -0.57
CA PRO A 142 7.92 -10.91 -0.76
C PRO A 142 8.06 -11.64 0.57
N THR A 143 7.16 -12.60 0.80
CA THR A 143 7.20 -13.50 1.95
C THR A 143 7.16 -14.95 1.48
N LEU A 144 7.62 -15.88 2.31
CA LEU A 144 7.51 -17.32 2.02
C LEU A 144 6.04 -17.77 1.97
N GLU A 145 5.21 -17.18 2.83
CA GLU A 145 3.78 -17.42 2.90
C GLU A 145 3.09 -16.96 1.61
N ALA A 146 3.43 -15.76 1.12
CA ALA A 146 2.91 -15.25 -0.14
C ALA A 146 3.33 -16.14 -1.34
N ALA A 147 4.58 -16.61 -1.36
CA ALA A 147 5.05 -17.52 -2.41
C ALA A 147 4.25 -18.83 -2.43
N LYS A 148 3.96 -19.40 -1.25
CA LYS A 148 3.11 -20.59 -1.10
C LYS A 148 1.68 -20.32 -1.55
N PHE A 149 1.09 -19.22 -1.10
CA PHE A 149 -0.27 -18.80 -1.44
C PHE A 149 -0.45 -18.63 -2.96
N TYR A 150 0.50 -17.95 -3.62
CA TYR A 150 0.48 -17.76 -5.08
C TYR A 150 1.00 -18.95 -5.87
N ARG A 151 1.51 -20.00 -5.20
CA ARG A 151 2.06 -21.22 -5.82
C ARG A 151 3.22 -20.93 -6.79
N ILE A 152 4.10 -20.04 -6.41
CA ILE A 152 5.30 -19.68 -7.16
C ILE A 152 6.54 -19.87 -6.30
N ASP A 153 7.70 -20.03 -6.94
CA ASP A 153 8.97 -20.06 -6.25
C ASP A 153 9.27 -18.73 -5.54
N TYR A 154 9.79 -18.79 -4.31
CA TYR A 154 10.07 -17.60 -3.51
C TYR A 154 11.07 -16.65 -4.21
N ASN A 155 12.14 -17.19 -4.82
CA ASN A 155 13.12 -16.35 -5.49
C ASN A 155 12.53 -15.68 -6.73
N ALA A 156 11.60 -16.34 -7.41
CA ALA A 156 10.86 -15.76 -8.52
C ALA A 156 9.94 -14.62 -8.03
N LEU A 157 9.23 -14.81 -6.89
CA LEU A 157 8.41 -13.77 -6.28
C LEU A 157 9.27 -12.58 -5.81
N GLU A 158 10.37 -12.86 -5.08
CA GLU A 158 11.30 -11.82 -4.62
C GLU A 158 11.80 -11.00 -5.80
N ARG A 159 12.28 -11.65 -6.86
CA ARG A 159 12.77 -10.98 -8.05
C ARG A 159 11.69 -10.10 -8.68
N LEU A 160 10.49 -10.64 -8.90
CA LEU A 160 9.38 -9.90 -9.52
C LEU A 160 9.04 -8.62 -8.74
N ILE A 161 8.90 -8.73 -7.42
CA ILE A 161 8.53 -7.60 -6.56
C ILE A 161 9.67 -6.57 -6.48
N ILE A 162 10.89 -7.03 -6.21
CA ILE A 162 12.04 -6.14 -6.01
C ILE A 162 12.43 -5.44 -7.32
N GLU A 163 12.51 -6.16 -8.45
CA GLU A 163 12.80 -5.55 -9.75
C GLU A 163 11.67 -4.60 -10.18
N GLY A 164 10.41 -4.96 -9.89
CA GLY A 164 9.25 -4.09 -10.15
C GLY A 164 9.33 -2.76 -9.39
N MET A 165 9.76 -2.77 -8.12
CA MET A 165 9.98 -1.53 -7.35
C MET A 165 11.13 -0.69 -7.88
N MET A 166 12.13 -1.31 -8.49
CA MET A 166 13.33 -0.63 -9.01
C MET A 166 13.18 -0.06 -10.42
N VAL A 167 12.01 -0.21 -11.05
CA VAL A 167 11.76 0.41 -12.36
C VAL A 167 11.94 1.93 -12.25
N PRO A 168 12.77 2.56 -13.11
CA PRO A 168 13.01 3.99 -13.02
C PRO A 168 11.70 4.81 -13.09
N ALA A 169 11.57 5.79 -12.20
CA ALA A 169 10.38 6.64 -12.14
C ALA A 169 10.09 7.36 -13.46
N SER A 170 11.13 7.69 -14.25
CA SER A 170 11.01 8.26 -15.61
C SER A 170 10.28 7.31 -16.57
N THR A 171 10.66 6.03 -16.56
CA THR A 171 10.03 4.97 -17.37
C THR A 171 8.56 4.78 -17.00
N LEU A 172 8.27 4.71 -15.69
CA LEU A 172 6.89 4.62 -15.20
C LEU A 172 6.07 5.84 -15.62
N LYS A 173 6.60 7.05 -15.44
CA LYS A 173 5.93 8.30 -15.83
C LYS A 173 5.63 8.34 -17.31
N GLU A 174 6.57 7.95 -18.16
CA GLU A 174 6.38 7.90 -19.60
C GLU A 174 5.29 6.91 -20.00
N ASN A 175 5.36 5.68 -19.47
CA ASN A 175 4.38 4.63 -19.75
C ASN A 175 2.96 5.03 -19.26
N CYS A 176 2.84 5.55 -18.03
CA CYS A 176 1.57 6.06 -17.50
C CYS A 176 1.02 7.21 -18.33
N SER A 177 1.87 8.16 -18.76
CA SER A 177 1.45 9.28 -19.59
C SER A 177 0.96 8.82 -20.97
N ARG A 178 1.64 7.84 -21.56
CA ARG A 178 1.25 7.24 -22.85
C ARG A 178 -0.10 6.53 -22.74
N LEU A 179 -0.31 5.75 -21.68
CA LEU A 179 -1.58 5.09 -21.42
C LEU A 179 -2.70 6.11 -21.16
N ALA A 180 -2.47 7.09 -20.30
CA ALA A 180 -3.44 8.13 -19.97
C ALA A 180 -3.88 8.91 -21.22
N LYS A 181 -2.97 9.21 -22.17
CA LYS A 181 -3.32 9.83 -23.45
C LYS A 181 -4.26 8.95 -24.30
N ARG A 182 -4.07 7.63 -24.27
CA ARG A 182 -4.94 6.69 -24.99
C ARG A 182 -6.33 6.58 -24.39
N LEU A 183 -6.44 6.66 -23.05
CA LEU A 183 -7.69 6.53 -22.33
C LEU A 183 -8.50 7.83 -22.22
N ARG A 184 -7.84 9.00 -22.37
CA ARG A 184 -8.49 10.30 -22.23
C ARG A 184 -9.64 10.47 -23.22
N GLY A 185 -10.82 10.83 -22.73
CA GLY A 185 -12.04 11.05 -23.53
C GLY A 185 -12.63 9.76 -24.11
N LYS A 186 -12.35 8.62 -23.50
CA LYS A 186 -12.97 7.33 -23.83
C LYS A 186 -13.92 6.93 -22.70
N ASP A 187 -15.13 6.56 -23.11
CA ASP A 187 -16.18 6.15 -22.16
C ASP A 187 -16.16 4.63 -21.92
N MET A 188 -15.47 3.88 -22.80
CA MET A 188 -15.41 2.42 -22.72
C MET A 188 -13.99 1.93 -23.00
N LEU A 189 -13.57 0.91 -22.24
CA LEU A 189 -12.34 0.17 -22.43
C LEU A 189 -12.68 -1.32 -22.62
N HIS A 190 -12.33 -1.86 -23.78
CA HIS A 190 -12.45 -3.30 -24.05
C HIS A 190 -11.07 -3.94 -23.94
N MET A 191 -10.93 -4.93 -23.06
CA MET A 191 -9.68 -5.66 -22.83
C MET A 191 -9.85 -7.12 -23.22
N THR A 192 -9.04 -7.56 -24.18
CA THR A 192 -9.01 -8.96 -24.63
C THR A 192 -7.61 -9.54 -24.51
N ASP A 193 -7.46 -10.81 -24.24
CA ASP A 193 -6.15 -11.46 -24.10
C ASP A 193 -5.98 -12.74 -24.94
N GLY A 194 -6.90 -13.09 -25.78
CA GLY A 194 -6.84 -14.31 -26.57
C GLY A 194 -6.90 -15.64 -25.78
N LYS A 195 -7.07 -15.55 -24.44
CA LYS A 195 -7.22 -16.71 -23.53
C LYS A 195 -8.59 -16.78 -22.85
N GLY A 196 -9.50 -15.95 -23.30
CA GLY A 196 -10.88 -15.92 -22.84
C GLY A 196 -11.27 -14.72 -21.96
N THR A 197 -10.39 -13.73 -21.80
CA THR A 197 -10.76 -12.43 -21.25
C THR A 197 -11.44 -11.62 -22.35
N ASP A 198 -12.70 -11.24 -22.09
CA ASP A 198 -13.50 -10.36 -22.95
C ASP A 198 -14.47 -9.53 -22.10
#